data_9ed475b358edcf4aa57aa17d69db32f9
#
_entry.id   9ed475b358edcf4aa57aa17d69db32f9
#
_cell.length_a   1.000
_cell.length_b   1.000
_cell.length_c   1.000
_cell.angle_alpha   90.00
_cell.angle_beta   90.00
_cell.angle_gamma   90.00
#
_symmetry.space_group_name_H-M   'P 1'
#
loop_
_entity.id
_entity.type
_entity.pdbx_description
1 polymer ?
#
loop_
_entity_poly.entity_id
_entity_poly.type
_entity_poly.pdbx_seq_one_letter_code
_entity_poly.pdbx_strand_id
1 'polypeptide(L)'
;SPGVKRFVISSTLVSIGAIDTPVRLLYTQFGVVVALAQVQMPLMTLPLITALGRIDMNLEDASCSLGAGSWRTFWRVVLPLSLPGVIAGCTLTYAAAITAFITQSLVGGGQMLFMPMYLYQQASTLQNWPFAATISVIFMVAVMLIVYGVNQFARSRLGGMHAA
;
A
#
# COMPACT_ATOMS: atom_id res chain seq x y z
N SER A 1 -19.92 25.87 6.48
CA SER A 1 -18.61 26.54 6.55
C SER A 1 -17.50 25.55 6.32
N PRO A 2 -16.76 25.59 5.20
CA PRO A 2 -15.65 24.65 4.93
C PRO A 2 -14.37 24.93 5.72
N GLY A 3 -14.38 25.93 6.59
CA GLY A 3 -13.18 26.38 7.31
C GLY A 3 -12.80 25.62 8.58
N VAL A 4 -13.72 24.92 9.22
CA VAL A 4 -13.50 24.37 10.57
C VAL A 4 -12.70 23.07 10.59
N LYS A 5 -12.85 22.21 9.59
CA LYS A 5 -12.11 20.92 9.55
C LYS A 5 -10.64 21.06 9.10
N ARG A 6 -10.27 22.18 8.52
CA ARG A 6 -8.87 22.50 8.16
C ARG A 6 -8.00 22.85 9.36
N PHE A 7 -8.62 23.20 10.48
CA PHE A 7 -7.92 23.77 11.64
C PHE A 7 -7.45 22.75 12.68
N VAL A 8 -8.12 21.61 12.82
CA VAL A 8 -7.87 20.73 13.99
C VAL A 8 -6.56 19.97 13.88
N ILE A 9 -6.22 19.42 12.71
CA ILE A 9 -4.97 18.66 12.54
C ILE A 9 -3.75 19.59 12.42
N SER A 10 -3.89 20.73 11.73
CA SER A 10 -2.81 21.69 11.61
C SER A 10 -2.56 22.47 12.91
N SER A 11 -3.59 22.76 13.70
CA SER A 11 -3.43 23.44 14.97
C SER A 11 -2.78 22.57 16.06
N THR A 12 -3.07 21.28 16.06
CA THR A 12 -2.40 20.34 16.98
C THR A 12 -0.92 20.10 16.61
N LEU A 13 -0.59 20.05 15.33
CA LEU A 13 0.81 19.94 14.88
C LEU A 13 1.62 21.20 15.07
N VAL A 14 1.00 22.38 14.95
CA VAL A 14 1.62 23.68 15.26
C VAL A 14 1.76 23.86 16.77
N SER A 15 0.81 23.40 17.58
CA SER A 15 0.89 23.50 19.05
C SER A 15 1.96 22.60 19.68
N ILE A 16 2.37 21.54 18.98
CA ILE A 16 3.46 20.62 19.40
C ILE A 16 4.84 21.15 18.91
N GLY A 17 4.88 22.31 18.19
CA GLY A 17 6.13 22.93 17.74
C GLY A 17 6.89 22.14 16.66
N ALA A 18 6.22 21.20 16.00
CA ALA A 18 6.85 20.34 15.00
C ALA A 18 6.93 20.98 13.60
N ILE A 19 6.15 22.04 13.33
CA ILE A 19 6.13 22.67 11.99
C ILE A 19 5.74 24.16 12.14
N ASP A 20 6.60 25.06 11.62
CA ASP A 20 6.40 26.52 11.64
C ASP A 20 5.39 27.05 10.60
N THR A 21 4.93 26.20 9.69
CA THR A 21 3.98 26.60 8.66
C THR A 21 2.86 25.57 8.54
N PRO A 22 1.58 25.99 8.32
CA PRO A 22 0.47 25.06 8.14
C PRO A 22 0.70 24.23 6.88
N VAL A 23 1.08 22.96 7.04
CA VAL A 23 1.27 22.05 5.93
C VAL A 23 -0.08 21.78 5.28
N ARG A 24 -0.23 22.20 4.04
CA ARG A 24 -1.38 21.85 3.20
C ARG A 24 -1.26 20.39 2.79
N LEU A 25 -1.66 19.46 3.66
CA LEU A 25 -1.69 18.03 3.37
C LEU A 25 -2.75 17.69 2.29
N LEU A 26 -3.84 18.46 2.24
CA LEU A 26 -4.85 18.35 1.20
C LEU A 26 -4.31 18.91 -0.12
N TYR A 27 -4.59 18.21 -1.22
CA TYR A 27 -4.17 18.53 -2.59
C TYR A 27 -2.65 18.43 -2.83
N THR A 28 -1.94 17.64 -2.01
CA THR A 28 -0.52 17.32 -2.22
C THR A 28 -0.34 15.82 -2.46
N GLN A 29 0.69 15.46 -3.24
CA GLN A 29 1.03 14.04 -3.47
C GLN A 29 1.27 13.30 -2.15
N PHE A 30 1.94 13.95 -1.21
CA PHE A 30 2.20 13.38 0.11
C PHE A 30 0.90 13.08 0.88
N GLY A 31 -0.05 14.01 0.87
CA GLY A 31 -1.36 13.80 1.52
C GLY A 31 -2.14 12.63 0.93
N VAL A 32 -2.11 12.47 -0.39
CA VAL A 32 -2.74 11.31 -1.06
C VAL A 32 -2.07 10.00 -0.67
N VAL A 33 -0.74 9.96 -0.64
CA VAL A 33 0.02 8.75 -0.25
C VAL A 33 -0.29 8.37 1.20
N VAL A 34 -0.30 9.32 2.13
CA VAL A 34 -0.63 9.06 3.55
C VAL A 34 -2.07 8.57 3.69
N ALA A 35 -3.02 9.20 3.00
CA ALA A 35 -4.42 8.78 3.04
C ALA A 35 -4.61 7.36 2.47
N LEU A 36 -3.97 7.06 1.34
CA LEU A 36 -4.00 5.72 0.76
C LEU A 36 -3.36 4.70 1.69
N ALA A 37 -2.20 5.00 2.27
CA ALA A 37 -1.53 4.12 3.22
C ALA A 37 -2.44 3.78 4.41
N GLN A 38 -3.12 4.78 4.98
CA GLN A 38 -4.03 4.59 6.11
C GLN A 38 -5.23 3.71 5.75
N VAL A 39 -5.88 3.98 4.60
CA VAL A 39 -7.05 3.21 4.14
C VAL A 39 -6.68 1.77 3.79
N GLN A 40 -5.47 1.56 3.26
CA GLN A 40 -4.99 0.25 2.84
C GLN A 40 -4.29 -0.56 3.95
N MET A 41 -4.06 0.05 5.11
CA MET A 41 -3.41 -0.61 6.25
C MET A 41 -4.09 -1.93 6.66
N PRO A 42 -5.43 -2.04 6.77
CA PRO A 42 -6.08 -3.29 7.12
C PRO A 42 -5.83 -4.40 6.09
N LEU A 43 -5.83 -4.06 4.79
CA LEU A 43 -5.57 -5.00 3.70
C LEU A 43 -4.15 -5.58 3.72
N MET A 44 -3.17 -4.83 4.17
CA MET A 44 -1.80 -5.30 4.35
C MET A 44 -1.67 -6.14 5.62
N THR A 45 -2.37 -5.75 6.69
CA THR A 45 -2.24 -6.37 8.01
C THR A 45 -2.81 -7.80 8.04
N LEU A 46 -3.93 -8.05 7.37
CA LEU A 46 -4.60 -9.37 7.39
C LEU A 46 -3.71 -10.51 6.86
N PRO A 47 -3.11 -10.44 5.65
CA PRO A 47 -2.21 -11.48 5.18
C PRO A 47 -0.96 -11.63 6.05
N LEU A 48 -0.48 -10.54 6.62
CA LEU A 48 0.70 -10.55 7.49
C LEU A 48 0.41 -11.30 8.80
N ILE A 49 -0.72 -11.00 9.46
CA ILE A 49 -1.13 -11.72 10.67
C ILE A 49 -1.32 -13.22 10.37
N THR A 50 -1.94 -13.55 9.24
CA THR A 50 -2.14 -14.94 8.83
C THR A 50 -0.81 -15.67 8.61
N ALA A 51 0.17 -15.00 8.02
CA ALA A 51 1.48 -15.58 7.78
C ALA A 51 2.26 -15.75 9.09
N LEU A 52 2.24 -14.76 9.97
CA LEU A 52 2.87 -14.84 11.29
C LEU A 52 2.24 -15.93 12.18
N GLY A 53 0.93 -16.05 12.15
CA GLY A 53 0.22 -17.08 12.93
C GLY A 53 0.47 -18.52 12.46
N ARG A 54 1.08 -18.72 11.29
CA ARG A 54 1.51 -20.04 10.78
C ARG A 54 2.93 -20.41 11.19
N ILE A 55 3.68 -19.50 11.77
CA ILE A 55 5.06 -19.76 12.23
C ILE A 55 4.95 -20.54 13.54
N ASP A 56 5.59 -21.70 13.58
CA ASP A 56 5.64 -22.52 14.78
C ASP A 56 6.50 -21.83 15.85
N MET A 57 5.94 -21.61 17.03
CA MET A 57 6.64 -20.97 18.15
C MET A 57 7.87 -21.79 18.61
N ASN A 58 7.87 -23.11 18.38
CA ASN A 58 9.01 -23.96 18.68
C ASN A 58 10.27 -23.55 17.89
N LEU A 59 10.13 -22.90 16.71
CA LEU A 59 11.27 -22.41 15.93
C LEU A 59 11.96 -21.22 16.62
N GLU A 60 11.18 -20.38 17.30
CA GLU A 60 11.74 -19.27 18.08
C GLU A 60 12.47 -19.80 19.30
N ASP A 61 11.87 -20.77 20.02
CA ASP A 61 12.47 -21.41 21.19
C ASP A 61 13.75 -22.17 20.82
N ALA A 62 13.76 -22.90 19.70
CA ALA A 62 14.94 -23.57 19.18
C ALA A 62 16.07 -22.58 18.83
N SER A 63 15.71 -21.45 18.24
CA SER A 63 16.69 -20.37 17.94
C SER A 63 17.28 -19.79 19.20
N CYS A 64 16.47 -19.55 20.23
CA CYS A 64 16.92 -19.05 21.53
C CYS A 64 17.83 -20.08 22.23
N SER A 65 17.49 -21.37 22.16
CA SER A 65 18.31 -22.47 22.72
C SER A 65 19.72 -22.58 22.09
N LEU A 66 19.82 -22.16 20.82
CA LEU A 66 21.09 -22.05 20.09
C LEU A 66 21.86 -20.74 20.39
N GLY A 67 21.40 -19.94 21.37
CA GLY A 67 22.05 -18.70 21.78
C GLY A 67 21.78 -17.50 20.87
N ALA A 68 20.77 -17.56 20.01
CA ALA A 68 20.39 -16.42 19.19
C ALA A 68 19.56 -15.42 20.02
N GLY A 69 19.95 -14.16 20.01
CA GLY A 69 19.13 -13.09 20.59
C GLY A 69 17.87 -12.81 19.74
N SER A 70 16.82 -12.25 20.36
CA SER A 70 15.52 -11.98 19.71
C SER A 70 15.62 -11.22 18.38
N TRP A 71 16.54 -10.25 18.25
CA TRP A 71 16.79 -9.51 17.01
C TRP A 71 17.32 -10.41 15.88
N ARG A 72 18.20 -11.33 16.21
CA ARG A 72 18.78 -12.30 15.25
C ARG A 72 17.73 -13.32 14.81
N THR A 73 16.90 -13.81 15.74
CA THR A 73 15.77 -14.70 15.47
C THR A 73 14.76 -14.04 14.54
N PHE A 74 14.40 -12.78 14.81
CA PHE A 74 13.50 -12.03 13.94
C PHE A 74 14.00 -11.95 12.49
N TRP A 75 15.25 -11.53 12.28
CA TRP A 75 15.79 -11.36 10.93
C TRP A 75 16.10 -12.67 10.20
N ARG A 76 16.43 -13.75 10.91
CA ARG A 76 16.84 -15.02 10.30
C ARG A 76 15.74 -16.08 10.25
N VAL A 77 14.73 -15.99 11.11
CA VAL A 77 13.66 -16.99 11.20
C VAL A 77 12.32 -16.36 10.84
N VAL A 78 11.88 -15.37 11.61
CA VAL A 78 10.53 -14.81 11.48
C VAL A 78 10.34 -14.08 10.15
N LEU A 79 11.27 -13.21 9.77
CA LEU A 79 11.15 -12.40 8.56
C LEU A 79 11.12 -13.26 7.28
N PRO A 80 12.03 -14.24 7.05
CA PRO A 80 11.94 -15.05 5.84
C PRO A 80 10.70 -15.95 5.79
N LEU A 81 10.22 -16.44 6.93
CA LEU A 81 8.99 -17.23 6.99
C LEU A 81 7.73 -16.40 6.80
N SER A 82 7.75 -15.11 7.15
CA SER A 82 6.63 -14.17 6.91
C SER A 82 6.61 -13.59 5.50
N LEU A 83 7.69 -13.73 4.71
CA LEU A 83 7.80 -13.21 3.33
C LEU A 83 6.61 -13.53 2.43
N PRO A 84 6.04 -14.76 2.42
CA PRO A 84 4.85 -15.05 1.60
C PRO A 84 3.67 -14.16 1.97
N GLY A 85 3.47 -13.88 3.26
CA GLY A 85 2.41 -12.99 3.75
C GLY A 85 2.65 -11.53 3.36
N VAL A 86 3.91 -11.07 3.46
CA VAL A 86 4.30 -9.72 3.03
C VAL A 86 4.03 -9.53 1.53
N ILE A 87 4.41 -10.49 0.70
CA ILE A 87 4.21 -10.43 -0.75
C ILE A 87 2.71 -10.44 -1.09
N ALA A 88 1.93 -11.31 -0.45
CA ALA A 88 0.48 -11.35 -0.64
C ALA A 88 -0.18 -10.03 -0.23
N GLY A 89 0.20 -9.48 0.92
CA GLY A 89 -0.28 -8.18 1.41
C GLY A 89 0.10 -7.03 0.48
N CYS A 90 1.35 -6.97 0.03
CA CYS A 90 1.80 -5.95 -0.92
C CYS A 90 1.04 -6.02 -2.24
N THR A 91 0.84 -7.23 -2.79
CA THR A 91 0.10 -7.42 -4.04
C THR A 91 -1.35 -6.97 -3.91
N LEU A 92 -2.00 -7.34 -2.81
CA LEU A 92 -3.39 -6.99 -2.53
C LEU A 92 -3.55 -5.47 -2.34
N THR A 93 -2.69 -4.88 -1.52
CA THR A 93 -2.67 -3.43 -1.26
C THR A 93 -2.37 -2.64 -2.53
N TYR A 94 -1.44 -3.10 -3.36
CA TYR A 94 -1.11 -2.46 -4.63
C TYR A 94 -2.31 -2.48 -5.58
N ALA A 95 -2.97 -3.63 -5.75
CA ALA A 95 -4.15 -3.74 -6.61
C ALA A 95 -5.30 -2.85 -6.12
N ALA A 96 -5.53 -2.80 -4.81
CA ALA A 96 -6.54 -1.94 -4.22
C ALA A 96 -6.20 -0.44 -4.32
N ALA A 97 -4.92 -0.06 -4.16
CA ALA A 97 -4.47 1.32 -4.26
C ALA A 97 -4.63 1.90 -5.68
N ILE A 98 -4.35 1.09 -6.71
CA ILE A 98 -4.50 1.50 -8.11
C ILE A 98 -5.96 1.83 -8.45
N THR A 99 -6.90 1.10 -7.86
CA THR A 99 -8.34 1.27 -8.09
C THR A 99 -9.01 2.25 -7.13
N ALA A 100 -8.28 2.86 -6.20
CA ALA A 100 -8.80 3.73 -5.14
C ALA A 100 -9.21 5.12 -5.66
N PHE A 101 -10.11 5.18 -6.65
CA PHE A 101 -10.62 6.41 -7.27
C PHE A 101 -11.15 7.43 -6.25
N ILE A 102 -11.98 6.97 -5.31
CA ILE A 102 -12.66 7.85 -4.34
C ILE A 102 -11.64 8.56 -3.44
N THR A 103 -10.68 7.84 -2.88
CA THR A 103 -9.65 8.44 -2.02
C THR A 103 -8.79 9.44 -2.79
N GLN A 104 -8.40 9.08 -4.01
CA GLN A 104 -7.60 9.95 -4.87
C GLN A 104 -8.37 11.22 -5.28
N SER A 105 -9.64 11.12 -5.60
CA SER A 105 -10.46 12.28 -6.00
C SER A 105 -10.76 13.21 -4.84
N LEU A 106 -11.02 12.67 -3.65
CA LEU A 106 -11.33 13.47 -2.45
C LEU A 106 -10.10 14.19 -1.90
N VAL A 107 -8.96 13.49 -1.81
CA VAL A 107 -7.74 14.04 -1.22
C VAL A 107 -6.91 14.82 -2.24
N GLY A 108 -6.88 14.36 -3.49
CA GLY A 108 -6.21 15.04 -4.59
C GLY A 108 -6.96 16.27 -5.15
N GLY A 109 -8.28 16.37 -4.88
CA GLY A 109 -9.11 17.56 -5.17
C GLY A 109 -9.17 17.96 -6.64
N GLY A 110 -8.98 17.01 -7.56
CA GLY A 110 -9.00 17.29 -9.01
C GLY A 110 -7.75 18.03 -9.55
N GLN A 111 -6.83 18.42 -8.69
CA GLN A 111 -5.57 19.06 -9.11
C GLN A 111 -4.52 18.04 -9.55
N MET A 112 -4.70 16.79 -9.14
CA MET A 112 -3.84 15.67 -9.52
C MET A 112 -4.65 14.66 -10.33
N LEU A 113 -4.33 14.55 -11.60
CA LEU A 113 -4.94 13.58 -12.51
C LEU A 113 -4.28 12.20 -12.32
N PHE A 114 -4.81 11.44 -11.40
CA PHE A 114 -4.50 10.01 -11.31
C PHE A 114 -5.23 9.23 -12.41
N MET A 115 -4.69 8.10 -12.80
CA MET A 115 -5.24 7.31 -13.92
C MET A 115 -6.74 7.00 -13.79
N PRO A 116 -7.26 6.52 -12.64
CA PRO A 116 -8.70 6.32 -12.48
C PRO A 116 -9.52 7.60 -12.64
N MET A 117 -9.01 8.73 -12.16
CA MET A 117 -9.67 10.04 -12.31
C MET A 117 -9.71 10.49 -13.77
N TYR A 118 -8.60 10.29 -14.49
CA TYR A 118 -8.51 10.60 -15.91
C TYR A 118 -9.49 9.77 -16.75
N LEU A 119 -9.59 8.46 -16.48
CA LEU A 119 -10.54 7.57 -17.12
C LEU A 119 -11.99 8.01 -16.88
N TYR A 120 -12.31 8.35 -15.64
CA TYR A 120 -13.62 8.86 -15.28
C TYR A 120 -13.95 10.17 -16.02
N GLN A 121 -13.00 11.08 -16.10
CA GLN A 121 -13.17 12.35 -16.80
C GLN A 121 -13.40 12.14 -18.31
N GLN A 122 -12.65 11.24 -18.96
CA GLN A 122 -12.84 10.91 -20.38
C GLN A 122 -14.21 10.30 -20.64
N ALA A 123 -14.65 9.36 -19.80
CA ALA A 123 -15.91 8.67 -19.98
C ALA A 123 -17.11 9.55 -19.65
N SER A 124 -17.10 10.21 -18.47
CA SER A 124 -18.29 10.89 -17.93
C SER A 124 -18.39 12.35 -18.35
N THR A 125 -17.27 13.08 -18.36
CA THR A 125 -17.26 14.52 -18.62
C THR A 125 -17.12 14.82 -20.11
N LEU A 126 -16.17 14.15 -20.78
CA LEU A 126 -15.89 14.38 -22.19
C LEU A 126 -16.71 13.46 -23.12
N GLN A 127 -17.45 12.50 -22.56
CA GLN A 127 -18.29 11.55 -23.33
C GLN A 127 -17.53 10.76 -24.41
N ASN A 128 -16.22 10.67 -24.26
CA ASN A 128 -15.34 9.98 -25.22
C ASN A 128 -15.14 8.51 -24.80
N TRP A 129 -16.21 7.72 -24.92
CA TRP A 129 -16.23 6.32 -24.51
C TRP A 129 -15.18 5.43 -25.21
N PRO A 130 -14.97 5.55 -26.56
CA PRO A 130 -13.98 4.72 -27.24
C PRO A 130 -12.57 4.95 -26.72
N PHE A 131 -12.20 6.19 -26.45
CA PHE A 131 -10.89 6.56 -25.93
C PHE A 131 -10.71 6.10 -24.49
N ALA A 132 -11.71 6.31 -23.64
CA ALA A 132 -11.71 5.81 -22.27
C ALA A 132 -11.56 4.28 -22.22
N ALA A 133 -12.28 3.54 -23.07
CA ALA A 133 -12.17 2.10 -23.15
C ALA A 133 -10.77 1.64 -23.55
N THR A 134 -10.17 2.27 -24.55
CA THR A 134 -8.80 1.94 -25.00
C THR A 134 -7.77 2.12 -23.88
N ILE A 135 -7.81 3.27 -23.20
CA ILE A 135 -6.88 3.54 -22.08
C ILE A 135 -7.13 2.58 -20.92
N SER A 136 -8.40 2.22 -20.63
CA SER A 136 -8.73 1.26 -19.58
C SER A 136 -8.13 -0.12 -19.84
N VAL A 137 -8.17 -0.59 -21.08
CA VAL A 137 -7.58 -1.88 -21.47
C VAL A 137 -6.06 -1.84 -21.32
N ILE A 138 -5.41 -0.77 -21.80
CA ILE A 138 -3.96 -0.60 -21.67
C ILE A 138 -3.56 -0.57 -20.19
N PHE A 139 -4.29 0.18 -19.39
CA PHE A 139 -4.05 0.29 -17.95
C PHE A 139 -4.23 -1.05 -17.23
N MET A 140 -5.30 -1.79 -17.56
CA MET A 140 -5.55 -3.12 -17.00
C MET A 140 -4.41 -4.09 -17.34
N VAL A 141 -3.96 -4.12 -18.60
CA VAL A 141 -2.83 -4.97 -19.03
C VAL A 141 -1.55 -4.59 -18.30
N ALA A 142 -1.25 -3.29 -18.17
CA ALA A 142 -0.08 -2.83 -17.46
C ALA A 142 -0.10 -3.26 -15.98
N VAL A 143 -1.23 -3.10 -15.30
CA VAL A 143 -1.41 -3.54 -13.91
C VAL A 143 -1.24 -5.05 -13.77
N MET A 144 -1.85 -5.83 -14.67
CA MET A 144 -1.71 -7.29 -14.67
C MET A 144 -0.26 -7.73 -14.86
N LEU A 145 0.48 -7.09 -15.76
CA LEU A 145 1.89 -7.38 -15.98
C LEU A 145 2.74 -7.08 -14.75
N ILE A 146 2.48 -5.96 -14.08
CA ILE A 146 3.21 -5.60 -12.85
C ILE A 146 2.91 -6.61 -11.74
N VAL A 147 1.63 -6.95 -11.52
CA VAL A 147 1.23 -7.95 -10.50
C VAL A 147 1.81 -9.32 -10.80
N TYR A 148 1.76 -9.74 -12.07
CA TYR A 148 2.38 -11.00 -12.50
C TYR A 148 3.88 -10.99 -12.27
N GLY A 149 4.58 -9.93 -12.67
CA GLY A 149 6.02 -9.78 -12.47
C GLY A 149 6.43 -9.83 -11.00
N VAL A 150 5.70 -9.12 -10.13
CA VAL A 150 5.94 -9.15 -8.67
C VAL A 150 5.74 -10.56 -8.11
N ASN A 151 4.65 -11.25 -8.50
CA ASN A 151 4.38 -12.61 -8.05
C ASN A 151 5.44 -13.61 -8.55
N GLN A 152 5.87 -13.48 -9.80
CA GLN A 152 6.89 -14.36 -10.37
C GLN A 152 8.25 -14.15 -9.67
N PHE A 153 8.63 -12.90 -9.45
CA PHE A 153 9.84 -12.57 -8.70
C PHE A 153 9.80 -13.09 -7.26
N ALA A 154 8.64 -12.98 -6.63
CA ALA A 154 8.41 -13.51 -5.31
C ALA A 154 8.56 -15.04 -5.25
N ARG A 155 7.96 -15.75 -6.20
CA ARG A 155 8.06 -17.21 -6.30
C ARG A 155 9.48 -17.69 -6.57
N SER A 156 10.25 -16.99 -7.40
CA SER A 156 11.64 -17.36 -7.69
C SER A 156 12.54 -17.23 -6.47
N ARG A 157 12.26 -16.28 -5.58
CA ARG A 157 13.01 -16.12 -4.33
C ARG A 157 12.60 -17.13 -3.25
N LEU A 158 11.31 -17.49 -3.20
CA LEU A 158 10.80 -18.46 -2.23
C LEU A 158 11.05 -19.90 -2.65
N GLY A 159 11.06 -20.21 -3.95
CA GLY A 159 11.34 -21.56 -4.46
C GLY A 159 12.75 -22.06 -4.14
N GLY A 160 13.72 -21.16 -3.98
CA GLY A 160 15.08 -21.51 -3.56
C GLY A 160 15.19 -21.91 -2.09
N MET A 161 14.21 -21.60 -1.23
CA MET A 161 14.26 -21.96 0.20
C MET A 161 13.65 -23.32 0.52
N HIS A 162 12.94 -23.96 -0.42
CA HIS A 162 12.39 -25.31 -0.24
C HIS A 162 13.26 -26.42 -0.85
N ALA A 163 14.36 -26.03 -1.49
CA ALA A 163 15.29 -26.98 -2.16
C ALA A 163 16.63 -27.18 -1.40
N ALA A 164 16.76 -26.60 -0.23
CA ALA A 164 17.88 -26.77 0.69
C ALA A 164 17.38 -27.33 2.02
#